data_848096ff93bee49bef302bcc0d768e92
#
_entry.id   848096ff93bee49bef302bcc0d768e92
#
_cell.length_a   1.000
_cell.length_b   1.000
_cell.length_c   1.000
_cell.angle_alpha   90.00
_cell.angle_beta   90.00
_cell.angle_gamma   90.00
#
_symmetry.space_group_name_H-M   'P 1'
#
loop_
_entity.id
_entity.type
_entity.pdbx_description
1 polymer ?
#
loop_
_entity_poly.entity_id
_entity_poly.type
_entity_poly.pdbx_seq_one_letter_code
_entity_poly.pdbx_strand_id
1 'polypeptide(L)'
;KVIDLHTSSDSLFSAANINLALMNIMLHILDRKQPDHHFVDPNIQNSYVAYTLDHIHKNYMYKIHQEDIAKELQISVRYLSTLFKKYMNITLSNYINIYRINKSIELMQSNKSLTEIAQLVGFKDSQHYSKLFMTIIGETPSSYRKSYIKDYY
;
A
#
# COMPACT_ATOMS: atom_id res chain seq x y z
N LYS A 1 18.18 -1.97 -40.93
CA LYS A 1 16.82 -1.85 -40.40
C LYS A 1 16.78 -2.56 -39.06
N VAL A 2 17.10 -1.83 -38.04
CA VAL A 2 17.03 -2.27 -36.62
C VAL A 2 15.65 -1.81 -36.16
N ILE A 3 14.81 -2.74 -35.77
CA ILE A 3 13.47 -2.46 -35.22
C ILE A 3 13.63 -2.43 -33.69
N ASP A 4 13.33 -1.28 -33.12
CA ASP A 4 13.35 -0.99 -31.68
C ASP A 4 12.39 -1.90 -30.92
N LEU A 5 12.94 -2.71 -30.00
CA LEU A 5 12.21 -3.53 -29.02
C LEU A 5 12.15 -2.86 -27.62
N HIS A 6 12.17 -1.52 -27.57
CA HIS A 6 12.22 -0.79 -26.29
C HIS A 6 10.87 -0.26 -25.78
N THR A 7 9.76 -0.50 -26.47
CA THR A 7 8.48 0.15 -26.15
C THR A 7 7.53 -0.62 -25.24
N SER A 8 7.82 -1.88 -24.90
CA SER A 8 6.88 -2.70 -24.10
C SER A 8 7.13 -2.65 -22.59
N SER A 9 8.36 -2.42 -22.14
CA SER A 9 8.67 -2.32 -20.70
C SER A 9 8.23 -0.98 -20.11
N ASP A 10 8.42 0.11 -20.85
CA ASP A 10 8.06 1.46 -20.37
C ASP A 10 6.55 1.64 -20.16
N SER A 11 5.70 0.95 -20.92
CA SER A 11 4.25 1.04 -20.79
C SER A 11 3.70 0.31 -19.54
N LEU A 12 4.28 -0.82 -19.15
CA LEU A 12 3.91 -1.58 -17.96
C LEU A 12 4.39 -0.87 -16.69
N PHE A 13 5.59 -0.26 -16.74
CA PHE A 13 6.12 0.58 -15.66
C PHE A 13 5.32 1.85 -15.45
N SER A 14 4.90 2.47 -16.54
CA SER A 14 3.99 3.61 -16.52
C SER A 14 2.66 3.27 -15.85
N ALA A 15 2.06 2.11 -16.13
CA ALA A 15 0.78 1.70 -15.58
C ALA A 15 0.88 1.38 -14.06
N ALA A 16 1.93 0.71 -13.59
CA ALA A 16 2.14 0.43 -12.18
C ALA A 16 2.42 1.71 -11.38
N ASN A 17 3.24 2.61 -11.92
CA ASN A 17 3.53 3.91 -11.32
C ASN A 17 2.31 4.84 -11.35
N ILE A 18 1.49 4.79 -12.40
CA ILE A 18 0.23 5.53 -12.50
C ILE A 18 -0.76 5.01 -11.46
N ASN A 19 -0.92 3.71 -11.30
CA ASN A 19 -1.79 3.14 -10.27
C ASN A 19 -1.33 3.52 -8.86
N LEU A 20 -0.03 3.52 -8.62
CA LEU A 20 0.56 3.95 -7.37
C LEU A 20 0.36 5.45 -7.12
N ALA A 21 0.58 6.28 -8.14
CA ALA A 21 0.34 7.72 -8.08
C ALA A 21 -1.14 8.04 -7.90
N LEU A 22 -2.04 7.36 -8.62
CA LEU A 22 -3.50 7.49 -8.46
C LEU A 22 -3.94 7.07 -7.05
N MET A 23 -3.36 6.01 -6.51
CA MET A 23 -3.63 5.56 -5.14
C MET A 23 -3.15 6.58 -4.11
N ASN A 24 -1.97 7.17 -4.29
CA ASN A 24 -1.46 8.26 -3.46
C ASN A 24 -2.30 9.54 -3.59
N ILE A 25 -2.73 9.90 -4.80
CA ILE A 25 -3.63 11.03 -5.04
C ILE A 25 -4.99 10.79 -4.39
N MET A 26 -5.54 9.60 -4.51
CA MET A 26 -6.80 9.21 -3.86
C MET A 26 -6.69 9.28 -2.33
N LEU A 27 -5.56 8.85 -1.77
CA LEU A 27 -5.26 8.99 -0.34
C LEU A 27 -5.18 10.46 0.09
N HIS A 28 -4.53 11.32 -0.71
CA HIS A 28 -4.47 12.77 -0.46
C HIS A 28 -5.82 13.47 -0.60
N ILE A 29 -6.68 13.02 -1.50
CA ILE A 29 -8.04 13.57 -1.67
C ILE A 29 -8.93 13.17 -0.50
N LEU A 30 -8.81 11.93 0.00
CA LEU A 30 -9.55 11.46 1.17
C LEU A 30 -9.12 12.17 2.46
N ASP A 31 -7.84 12.54 2.58
CA ASP A 31 -7.30 13.28 3.73
C ASP A 31 -7.79 14.75 3.80
N ARG A 32 -8.26 15.32 2.69
CA ARG A 32 -8.67 16.73 2.59
C ARG A 32 -10.15 17.02 2.83
N LYS A 33 -11.00 16.00 3.02
CA LYS A 33 -12.44 16.22 3.22
C LYS A 33 -12.87 15.86 4.64
N GLN A 34 -12.82 16.83 5.55
CA GLN A 34 -13.80 16.92 6.63
C GLN A 34 -14.94 17.82 6.17
N PRO A 35 -16.19 17.45 6.33
CA PRO A 35 -17.06 18.13 7.27
C PRO A 35 -18.26 17.33 7.82
N ASP A 36 -18.92 17.95 8.79
CA ASP A 36 -20.05 17.55 9.64
C ASP A 36 -21.37 17.19 8.93
N HIS A 37 -22.11 16.28 9.48
CA HIS A 37 -23.51 16.22 9.90
C HIS A 37 -24.28 14.89 9.70
N HIS A 38 -25.11 14.60 10.70
CA HIS A 38 -25.90 13.43 10.96
C HIS A 38 -26.98 13.03 9.93
N PHE A 39 -26.91 11.81 9.57
CA PHE A 39 -27.85 10.72 9.28
C PHE A 39 -27.00 9.47 9.32
N VAL A 40 -27.45 8.19 9.20
CA VAL A 40 -26.46 7.09 9.11
C VAL A 40 -25.57 7.42 7.90
N ASP A 41 -24.70 8.25 8.20
CA ASP A 41 -24.16 9.35 7.44
C ASP A 41 -23.06 8.76 6.58
N PRO A 42 -23.04 8.99 5.28
CA PRO A 42 -21.87 8.73 4.45
C PRO A 42 -20.58 9.23 5.11
N ASN A 43 -20.64 10.27 5.94
CA ASN A 43 -19.52 10.83 6.69
C ASN A 43 -19.04 9.93 7.83
N ILE A 44 -19.93 9.25 8.58
CA ILE A 44 -19.50 8.29 9.62
C ILE A 44 -18.80 7.11 8.97
N GLN A 45 -19.34 6.60 7.85
CA GLN A 45 -18.71 5.52 7.10
C GLN A 45 -17.34 5.94 6.57
N ASN A 46 -17.22 7.18 6.09
CA ASN A 46 -15.96 7.75 5.62
C ASN A 46 -14.98 7.97 6.77
N SER A 47 -15.46 8.39 7.96
CA SER A 47 -14.63 8.55 9.15
C SER A 47 -14.04 7.22 9.65
N TYR A 48 -14.80 6.11 9.57
CA TYR A 48 -14.29 4.78 9.91
C TYR A 48 -13.16 4.33 8.97
N VAL A 49 -13.30 4.61 7.67
CA VAL A 49 -12.26 4.30 6.69
C VAL A 49 -11.04 5.19 6.92
N ALA A 50 -11.23 6.49 7.14
CA ALA A 50 -10.14 7.43 7.44
C ALA A 50 -9.37 7.03 8.70
N TYR A 51 -10.07 6.68 9.78
CA TYR A 51 -9.45 6.15 11.00
C TYR A 51 -8.64 4.88 10.72
N THR A 52 -9.21 3.95 9.96
CA THR A 52 -8.54 2.68 9.61
C THR A 52 -7.26 2.93 8.83
N LEU A 53 -7.27 3.88 7.88
CA LEU A 53 -6.09 4.27 7.10
C LEU A 53 -5.03 4.89 8.01
N ASP A 54 -5.39 5.82 8.89
CA ASP A 54 -4.47 6.44 9.85
C ASP A 54 -3.85 5.39 10.78
N HIS A 55 -4.66 4.47 11.31
CA HIS A 55 -4.18 3.35 12.13
C HIS A 55 -3.16 2.49 11.37
N ILE A 56 -3.44 2.15 10.10
CA ILE A 56 -2.51 1.38 9.26
C ILE A 56 -1.21 2.16 9.04
N HIS A 57 -1.29 3.43 8.67
CA HIS A 57 -0.12 4.28 8.38
C HIS A 57 0.80 4.43 9.58
N LYS A 58 0.25 4.51 10.79
CA LYS A 58 1.02 4.59 12.05
C LYS A 58 1.61 3.25 12.48
N ASN A 59 0.94 2.15 12.15
CA ASN A 59 1.24 0.83 12.73
C ASN A 59 1.67 -0.23 11.70
N TYR A 60 1.90 0.11 10.42
CA TYR A 60 2.18 -0.86 9.36
C TYR A 60 3.36 -1.79 9.64
N MET A 61 4.35 -1.34 10.40
CA MET A 61 5.52 -2.14 10.79
C MET A 61 5.18 -3.29 11.74
N TYR A 62 4.06 -3.18 12.45
CA TYR A 62 3.62 -4.15 13.44
C TYR A 62 2.53 -5.06 12.88
N LYS A 63 2.17 -6.09 13.64
CA LYS A 63 1.03 -6.94 13.31
C LYS A 63 -0.27 -6.15 13.54
N ILE A 64 -1.02 -5.91 12.47
CA ILE A 64 -2.32 -5.25 12.53
C ILE A 64 -3.41 -6.31 12.58
N HIS A 65 -4.26 -6.24 13.60
CA HIS A 65 -5.45 -7.06 13.74
C HIS A 65 -6.69 -6.23 13.42
N GLN A 66 -7.53 -6.72 12.52
CA GLN A 66 -8.78 -6.03 12.16
C GLN A 66 -9.75 -5.96 13.35
N GLU A 67 -9.64 -6.93 14.25
CA GLU A 67 -10.39 -7.02 15.49
C GLU A 67 -10.16 -5.82 16.40
N ASP A 68 -8.92 -5.38 16.52
CA ASP A 68 -8.54 -4.23 17.35
C ASP A 68 -9.13 -2.94 16.79
N ILE A 69 -8.98 -2.72 15.48
CA ILE A 69 -9.55 -1.55 14.80
C ILE A 69 -11.09 -1.54 14.92
N ALA A 70 -11.72 -2.68 14.68
CA ALA A 70 -13.17 -2.80 14.76
C ALA A 70 -13.70 -2.54 16.20
N LYS A 71 -12.96 -3.02 17.21
CA LYS A 71 -13.25 -2.77 18.63
C LYS A 71 -13.15 -1.28 18.98
N GLU A 72 -12.10 -0.60 18.54
CA GLU A 72 -11.94 0.83 18.77
C GLU A 72 -13.05 1.66 18.11
N LEU A 73 -13.48 1.26 16.92
CA LEU A 73 -14.60 1.88 16.21
C LEU A 73 -15.98 1.44 16.70
N GLN A 74 -16.07 0.49 17.63
CA GLN A 74 -17.29 -0.09 18.15
C GLN A 74 -18.21 -0.72 17.07
N ILE A 75 -17.59 -1.34 16.06
CA ILE A 75 -18.26 -2.01 14.95
C ILE A 75 -17.82 -3.47 14.83
N SER A 76 -18.52 -4.27 14.04
CA SER A 76 -18.08 -5.63 13.76
C SER A 76 -16.95 -5.66 12.73
N VAL A 77 -16.04 -6.65 12.83
CA VAL A 77 -14.96 -6.89 11.83
C VAL A 77 -15.54 -7.06 10.43
N ARG A 78 -16.67 -7.75 10.32
CA ARG A 78 -17.38 -7.95 9.04
C ARG A 78 -17.83 -6.62 8.44
N TYR A 79 -18.38 -5.74 9.24
CA TYR A 79 -18.82 -4.41 8.79
C TYR A 79 -17.62 -3.56 8.36
N LEU A 80 -16.54 -3.53 9.16
CA LEU A 80 -15.29 -2.85 8.83
C LEU A 80 -14.74 -3.34 7.48
N SER A 81 -14.62 -4.65 7.28
CA SER A 81 -14.09 -5.24 6.05
C SER A 81 -14.95 -4.90 4.82
N THR A 82 -16.28 -4.94 4.97
CA THR A 82 -17.22 -4.60 3.89
C THR A 82 -17.13 -3.12 3.56
N LEU A 83 -17.08 -2.27 4.57
CA LEU A 83 -16.99 -0.83 4.42
C LEU A 83 -15.66 -0.42 3.75
N PHE A 84 -14.55 -0.94 4.26
CA PHE A 84 -13.23 -0.68 3.71
C PHE A 84 -13.15 -1.10 2.22
N LYS A 85 -13.63 -2.31 1.89
CA LYS A 85 -13.67 -2.77 0.49
C LYS A 85 -14.57 -1.91 -0.38
N LYS A 86 -15.70 -1.42 0.14
CA LYS A 86 -16.63 -0.53 -0.59
C LYS A 86 -15.95 0.78 -0.96
N TYR A 87 -15.22 1.42 -0.04
CA TYR A 87 -14.60 2.73 -0.27
C TYR A 87 -13.23 2.66 -0.94
N MET A 88 -12.42 1.65 -0.60
CA MET A 88 -11.06 1.51 -1.13
C MET A 88 -10.96 0.59 -2.34
N ASN A 89 -12.02 -0.11 -2.70
CA ASN A 89 -12.10 -1.09 -3.79
C ASN A 89 -11.13 -2.28 -3.66
N ILE A 90 -10.46 -2.41 -2.52
CA ILE A 90 -9.54 -3.51 -2.16
C ILE A 90 -9.79 -3.96 -0.72
N THR A 91 -9.33 -5.16 -0.38
CA THR A 91 -9.41 -5.65 1.01
C THR A 91 -8.42 -4.91 1.89
N LEU A 92 -8.74 -4.81 3.19
CA LEU A 92 -7.87 -4.18 4.18
C LEU A 92 -6.49 -4.87 4.24
N SER A 93 -6.44 -6.20 4.18
CA SER A 93 -5.17 -6.94 4.15
C SER A 93 -4.34 -6.62 2.90
N ASN A 94 -4.96 -6.51 1.73
CA ASN A 94 -4.25 -6.13 0.51
C ASN A 94 -3.73 -4.70 0.60
N TYR A 95 -4.51 -3.78 1.16
CA TYR A 95 -4.07 -2.40 1.38
C TYR A 95 -2.82 -2.35 2.27
N ILE A 96 -2.82 -3.05 3.42
CA ILE A 96 -1.65 -3.14 4.31
C ILE A 96 -0.43 -3.66 3.55
N ASN A 97 -0.60 -4.70 2.75
CA ASN A 97 0.50 -5.28 1.97
C ASN A 97 1.05 -4.29 0.94
N ILE A 98 0.17 -3.61 0.18
CA ILE A 98 0.58 -2.60 -0.80
C ILE A 98 1.31 -1.45 -0.10
N TYR A 99 0.80 -0.98 1.03
CA TYR A 99 1.43 0.10 1.80
C TYR A 99 2.83 -0.28 2.29
N ARG A 100 3.01 -1.51 2.81
CA ARG A 100 4.32 -2.06 3.22
C ARG A 100 5.30 -2.16 2.05
N ILE A 101 4.84 -2.62 0.88
CA ILE A 101 5.68 -2.69 -0.32
C ILE A 101 6.13 -1.29 -0.73
N ASN A 102 5.25 -0.28 -0.72
CA ASN A 102 5.63 1.09 -1.02
C ASN A 102 6.67 1.63 -0.02
N LYS A 103 6.47 1.40 1.27
CA LYS A 103 7.45 1.77 2.29
C LYS A 103 8.79 1.04 2.16
N SER A 104 8.76 -0.19 1.65
CA SER A 104 10.01 -0.92 1.37
C SER A 104 10.82 -0.29 0.23
N ILE A 105 10.15 0.25 -0.79
CA ILE A 105 10.82 0.95 -1.90
C ILE A 105 11.57 2.19 -1.39
N GLU A 106 10.97 2.97 -0.50
CA GLU A 106 11.63 4.13 0.13
C GLU A 106 12.94 3.72 0.85
N LEU A 107 12.94 2.53 1.48
CA LEU A 107 14.10 2.00 2.20
C LEU A 107 15.17 1.34 1.29
N MET A 108 14.86 1.06 0.04
CA MET A 108 15.81 0.40 -0.88
C MET A 108 17.06 1.22 -1.20
N GLN A 109 17.00 2.54 -1.00
CA GLN A 109 18.16 3.43 -1.15
C GLN A 109 19.18 3.29 0.00
N SER A 110 18.76 2.67 1.11
CA SER A 110 19.65 2.43 2.25
C SER A 110 20.58 1.24 2.01
N ASN A 111 21.67 1.15 2.80
CA ASN A 111 22.61 0.03 2.75
C ASN A 111 22.05 -1.27 3.40
N LYS A 112 20.76 -1.31 3.75
CA LYS A 112 20.12 -2.48 4.38
C LYS A 112 19.91 -3.61 3.38
N SER A 113 20.03 -4.84 3.83
CA SER A 113 19.66 -6.01 3.04
C SER A 113 18.13 -6.04 2.77
N LEU A 114 17.72 -6.72 1.71
CA LEU A 114 16.29 -6.87 1.39
C LEU A 114 15.52 -7.60 2.49
N THR A 115 16.19 -8.52 3.21
CA THR A 115 15.62 -9.22 4.36
C THR A 115 15.37 -8.25 5.52
N GLU A 116 16.33 -7.38 5.84
CA GLU A 116 16.16 -6.35 6.86
C GLU A 116 15.05 -5.37 6.49
N ILE A 117 14.99 -4.95 5.21
CA ILE A 117 13.92 -4.08 4.73
C ILE A 117 12.56 -4.73 4.89
N ALA A 118 12.42 -6.01 4.49
CA ALA A 118 11.18 -6.75 4.66
C ALA A 118 10.71 -6.77 6.13
N GLN A 119 11.64 -7.01 7.06
CA GLN A 119 11.33 -7.00 8.50
C GLN A 119 10.94 -5.61 8.99
N LEU A 120 11.65 -4.57 8.59
CA LEU A 120 11.37 -3.18 8.98
C LEU A 120 9.99 -2.70 8.55
N VAL A 121 9.50 -3.18 7.39
CA VAL A 121 8.16 -2.82 6.92
C VAL A 121 7.07 -3.80 7.38
N GLY A 122 7.40 -4.75 8.27
CA GLY A 122 6.44 -5.61 8.95
C GLY A 122 6.16 -6.96 8.29
N PHE A 123 7.01 -7.41 7.35
CA PHE A 123 6.95 -8.79 6.85
C PHE A 123 7.79 -9.70 7.75
N LYS A 124 7.18 -10.81 8.19
CA LYS A 124 7.90 -11.83 8.98
C LYS A 124 8.76 -12.75 8.12
N ASP A 125 8.37 -12.91 6.86
CA ASP A 125 8.99 -13.82 5.90
C ASP A 125 9.41 -13.06 4.64
N SER A 126 10.70 -13.12 4.33
CA SER A 126 11.30 -12.48 3.16
C SER A 126 10.86 -13.12 1.83
N GLN A 127 10.47 -14.40 1.83
CA GLN A 127 9.93 -15.05 0.63
C GLN A 127 8.52 -14.53 0.32
N HIS A 128 7.69 -14.38 1.35
CA HIS A 128 6.36 -13.77 1.22
C HIS A 128 6.47 -12.32 0.74
N TYR A 129 7.38 -11.54 1.32
CA TYR A 129 7.70 -10.20 0.85
C TYR A 129 8.06 -10.18 -0.64
N SER A 130 9.00 -11.03 -1.07
CA SER A 130 9.48 -11.06 -2.47
C SER A 130 8.37 -11.45 -3.45
N LYS A 131 7.50 -12.40 -3.08
CA LYS A 131 6.34 -12.80 -3.89
C LYS A 131 5.34 -11.65 -4.05
N LEU A 132 5.00 -10.99 -2.96
CA LEU A 132 4.09 -9.84 -2.98
C LEU A 132 4.68 -8.66 -3.75
N PHE A 133 5.96 -8.38 -3.56
CA PHE A 133 6.66 -7.34 -4.32
C PHE A 133 6.56 -7.61 -5.82
N MET A 134 6.89 -8.84 -6.25
CA MET A 134 6.77 -9.25 -7.65
C MET A 134 5.33 -9.13 -8.17
N THR A 135 4.34 -9.49 -7.36
CA THR A 135 2.93 -9.40 -7.74
C THR A 135 2.45 -7.96 -7.90
N ILE A 136 2.92 -7.04 -7.05
CA ILE A 136 2.47 -5.64 -6.99
C ILE A 136 3.26 -4.77 -7.96
N ILE A 137 4.57 -4.96 -8.05
CA ILE A 137 5.50 -4.11 -8.80
C ILE A 137 5.81 -4.69 -10.20
N GLY A 138 5.71 -6.02 -10.37
CA GLY A 138 5.98 -6.70 -11.63
C GLY A 138 7.40 -7.25 -11.76
N GLU A 139 8.29 -6.98 -10.81
CA GLU A 139 9.65 -7.50 -10.77
C GLU A 139 10.11 -7.84 -9.35
N THR A 140 11.24 -8.52 -9.21
CA THR A 140 11.78 -8.88 -7.90
C THR A 140 12.37 -7.67 -7.17
N PRO A 141 12.38 -7.65 -5.82
CA PRO A 141 13.03 -6.58 -5.05
C PRO A 141 14.49 -6.35 -5.43
N SER A 142 15.22 -7.43 -5.74
CA SER A 142 16.64 -7.36 -6.14
C SER A 142 16.82 -6.71 -7.51
N SER A 143 15.97 -7.05 -8.49
CA SER A 143 15.95 -6.44 -9.80
C SER A 143 15.64 -4.96 -9.70
N TYR A 144 14.57 -4.63 -9.00
CA TYR A 144 14.13 -3.26 -8.78
C TYR A 144 15.25 -2.39 -8.17
N ARG A 145 15.86 -2.87 -7.08
CA ARG A 145 16.99 -2.15 -6.46
C ARG A 145 18.14 -1.93 -7.44
N LYS A 146 18.48 -2.94 -8.25
CA LYS A 146 19.58 -2.86 -9.20
C LYS A 146 19.31 -1.89 -10.35
N SER A 147 18.08 -1.84 -10.84
CA SER A 147 17.70 -1.01 -12.00
C SER A 147 17.46 0.45 -11.61
N TYR A 148 16.77 0.71 -10.49
CA TYR A 148 16.28 2.05 -10.16
C TYR A 148 17.13 2.82 -9.14
N ILE A 149 18.06 2.15 -8.43
CA ILE A 149 18.82 2.80 -7.36
C ILE A 149 20.29 2.99 -7.74
N LYS A 150 20.80 2.26 -8.76
CA LYS A 150 22.17 2.45 -9.27
C LYS A 150 22.35 3.70 -10.14
N ASP A 151 21.27 4.30 -10.65
CA ASP A 151 21.36 5.46 -11.56
C ASP A 151 21.50 6.81 -10.81
N TYR A 152 21.68 6.78 -9.49
CA TYR A 152 21.86 7.99 -8.66
C TYR A 152 23.28 8.14 -8.05
N TYR A 153 24.28 7.33 -8.52
CA TYR A 153 25.68 7.49 -8.11
C TYR A 153 26.62 7.52 -9.30
#